data_6e675be82f7dc8929da7f7b4e152b5ff
#
_entry.id   6e675be82f7dc8929da7f7b4e152b5ff
#
_cell.length_a   1.000
_cell.length_b   1.000
_cell.length_c   1.000
_cell.angle_alpha   90.00
_cell.angle_beta   90.00
_cell.angle_gamma   90.00
#
_symmetry.space_group_name_H-M   'P 1'
#
loop_
_entity.id
_entity.type
_entity.pdbx_description
1 polymer ?
#
loop_
_entity_poly.entity_id
_entity_poly.type
_entity_poly.pdbx_seq_one_letter_code
_entity_poly.pdbx_strand_id
1 'polypeptide(L)'
;MDNKVVVITGASSGIGAALAELAGKKGWKVVLAARREPELRQVAARVGAEALPVVADVSRREDVQRILDAALARFGQVDVWVNNAGRGISKLVSQLTDEDFDEMMRVNVKSALYGIQAVLPHFQSRGRGHIINVSSMLGRVPYVPVRSAYNAAKHALNALTANLRQELRERYPDIHVTTFLPGVVATDFGVNALGGGMDSRKIPGAQSVEETAGVLLDVIERPRPDVYSRPEYRQQVIAYYASEDLAIPEGGAPPGTRRP
;
A
#
# COMPACT_ATOMS: atom_id res chain seq x y z
N MET A 1 14.01 -23.91 -0.33
CA MET A 1 13.14 -22.82 -0.83
C MET A 1 12.25 -22.39 0.32
N ASP A 2 12.31 -21.12 0.72
CA ASP A 2 11.47 -20.62 1.82
C ASP A 2 10.01 -20.59 1.36
N ASN A 3 9.23 -21.53 1.83
CA ASN A 3 7.81 -21.67 1.51
C ASN A 3 6.99 -20.64 2.36
N LYS A 4 7.09 -19.35 1.99
CA LYS A 4 6.45 -18.26 2.73
C LYS A 4 4.94 -18.29 2.54
N VAL A 5 4.20 -17.90 3.58
CA VAL A 5 2.77 -17.59 3.52
C VAL A 5 2.60 -16.08 3.50
N VAL A 6 2.08 -15.55 2.39
CA VAL A 6 1.93 -14.11 2.15
C VAL A 6 0.44 -13.75 2.05
N VAL A 7 -0.03 -12.87 2.91
CA VAL A 7 -1.37 -12.28 2.85
C VAL A 7 -1.29 -10.95 2.10
N ILE A 8 -2.14 -10.76 1.07
CA ILE A 8 -2.17 -9.54 0.26
C ILE A 8 -3.60 -9.01 0.23
N THR A 9 -3.81 -7.81 0.77
CA THR A 9 -5.10 -7.12 0.67
C THR A 9 -5.17 -6.29 -0.63
N GLY A 10 -6.38 -6.10 -1.18
CA GLY A 10 -6.55 -5.43 -2.47
C GLY A 10 -5.99 -6.24 -3.65
N ALA A 11 -6.03 -7.58 -3.55
CA ALA A 11 -5.38 -8.48 -4.48
C ALA A 11 -6.20 -8.79 -5.76
N SER A 12 -7.36 -8.17 -5.97
CA SER A 12 -8.19 -8.43 -7.16
C SER A 12 -7.73 -7.68 -8.43
N SER A 13 -6.78 -6.73 -8.32
CA SER A 13 -6.25 -5.96 -9.47
C SER A 13 -4.94 -5.25 -9.13
N GLY A 14 -4.33 -4.64 -10.13
CA GLY A 14 -3.18 -3.75 -9.96
C GLY A 14 -1.99 -4.39 -9.26
N ILE A 15 -1.31 -3.61 -8.40
CA ILE A 15 -0.08 -4.05 -7.69
C ILE A 15 -0.32 -5.33 -6.89
N GLY A 16 -1.46 -5.42 -6.17
CA GLY A 16 -1.76 -6.59 -5.33
C GLY A 16 -1.92 -7.87 -6.14
N ALA A 17 -2.58 -7.82 -7.31
CA ALA A 17 -2.72 -8.96 -8.20
C ALA A 17 -1.37 -9.38 -8.79
N ALA A 18 -0.58 -8.42 -9.29
CA ALA A 18 0.74 -8.70 -9.86
C ALA A 18 1.70 -9.29 -8.80
N LEU A 19 1.69 -8.76 -7.57
CA LEU A 19 2.47 -9.33 -6.46
C LEU A 19 2.05 -10.76 -6.15
N ALA A 20 0.74 -11.03 -6.11
CA ALA A 20 0.22 -12.37 -5.86
C ALA A 20 0.72 -13.38 -6.91
N GLU A 21 0.67 -13.00 -8.18
CA GLU A 21 1.17 -13.85 -9.28
C GLU A 21 2.69 -14.07 -9.20
N LEU A 22 3.47 -13.04 -8.86
CA LEU A 22 4.92 -13.17 -8.67
C LEU A 22 5.26 -14.08 -7.47
N ALA A 23 4.53 -13.94 -6.36
CA ALA A 23 4.68 -14.80 -5.19
C ALA A 23 4.33 -16.26 -5.51
N GLY A 24 3.26 -16.51 -6.27
CA GLY A 24 2.91 -17.84 -6.75
C GLY A 24 4.01 -18.46 -7.63
N LYS A 25 4.61 -17.68 -8.53
CA LYS A 25 5.77 -18.15 -9.35
C LYS A 25 7.00 -18.52 -8.52
N LYS A 26 7.13 -17.96 -7.31
CA LYS A 26 8.17 -18.35 -6.33
C LYS A 26 7.82 -19.63 -5.56
N GLY A 27 6.63 -20.19 -5.76
CA GLY A 27 6.13 -21.33 -5.00
C GLY A 27 5.63 -20.97 -3.60
N TRP A 28 5.35 -19.68 -3.33
CA TRP A 28 4.83 -19.24 -2.05
C TRP A 28 3.32 -19.48 -1.95
N LYS A 29 2.84 -19.65 -0.72
CA LYS A 29 1.41 -19.72 -0.41
C LYS A 29 0.84 -18.32 -0.33
N VAL A 30 -0.22 -18.04 -1.08
CA VAL A 30 -0.75 -16.68 -1.21
C VAL A 30 -2.21 -16.60 -0.78
N VAL A 31 -2.49 -15.81 0.24
CA VAL A 31 -3.85 -15.44 0.64
C VAL A 31 -4.20 -14.11 -0.02
N LEU A 32 -5.19 -14.15 -0.90
CA LEU A 32 -5.65 -13.00 -1.66
C LEU A 32 -6.95 -12.47 -1.06
N ALA A 33 -6.96 -11.23 -0.61
CA ALA A 33 -8.15 -10.62 -0.02
C ALA A 33 -8.63 -9.41 -0.82
N ALA A 34 -9.91 -9.39 -1.19
CA ALA A 34 -10.58 -8.27 -1.85
C ALA A 34 -12.11 -8.42 -1.80
N ARG A 35 -12.84 -7.35 -2.15
CA ARG A 35 -14.31 -7.35 -2.19
C ARG A 35 -14.88 -7.98 -3.46
N ARG A 36 -14.18 -7.85 -4.60
CA ARG A 36 -14.63 -8.30 -5.92
C ARG A 36 -14.28 -9.77 -6.10
N GLU A 37 -15.25 -10.64 -5.85
CA GLU A 37 -15.04 -12.08 -5.87
C GLU A 37 -14.65 -12.62 -7.26
N PRO A 38 -15.32 -12.26 -8.38
CA PRO A 38 -14.96 -12.79 -9.69
C PRO A 38 -13.51 -12.51 -10.09
N GLU A 39 -13.06 -11.27 -9.93
CA GLU A 39 -11.68 -10.86 -10.24
C GLU A 39 -10.68 -11.50 -9.28
N LEU A 40 -11.04 -11.62 -8.00
CA LEU A 40 -10.19 -12.27 -7.00
C LEU A 40 -9.95 -13.75 -7.35
N ARG A 41 -11.00 -14.48 -7.75
CA ARG A 41 -10.90 -15.86 -8.20
C ARG A 41 -10.08 -16.02 -9.47
N GLN A 42 -10.20 -15.08 -10.42
CA GLN A 42 -9.36 -15.06 -11.62
C GLN A 42 -7.87 -14.89 -11.27
N VAL A 43 -7.53 -13.99 -10.34
CA VAL A 43 -6.15 -13.85 -9.88
C VAL A 43 -5.68 -15.12 -9.18
N ALA A 44 -6.49 -15.70 -8.29
CA ALA A 44 -6.16 -16.92 -7.59
C ALA A 44 -5.87 -18.10 -8.56
N ALA A 45 -6.65 -18.20 -9.64
CA ALA A 45 -6.40 -19.20 -10.68
C ALA A 45 -5.04 -19.03 -11.38
N ARG A 46 -4.59 -17.77 -11.59
CA ARG A 46 -3.26 -17.50 -12.16
C ARG A 46 -2.10 -17.73 -11.17
N VAL A 47 -2.36 -17.56 -9.87
CA VAL A 47 -1.39 -17.88 -8.80
C VAL A 47 -1.20 -19.40 -8.69
N GLY A 48 -2.26 -20.18 -8.83
CA GLY A 48 -2.22 -21.65 -8.82
C GLY A 48 -2.73 -22.30 -7.54
N ALA A 49 -2.34 -23.55 -7.29
CA ALA A 49 -2.90 -24.40 -6.24
C ALA A 49 -2.68 -23.90 -4.80
N GLU A 50 -1.64 -23.11 -4.57
CA GLU A 50 -1.32 -22.54 -3.25
C GLU A 50 -1.97 -21.15 -3.02
N ALA A 51 -2.97 -20.79 -3.84
CA ALA A 51 -3.77 -19.57 -3.67
C ALA A 51 -5.00 -19.81 -2.79
N LEU A 52 -5.24 -18.91 -1.85
CA LEU A 52 -6.45 -18.89 -1.03
C LEU A 52 -7.17 -17.54 -1.24
N PRO A 53 -8.21 -17.47 -2.08
CA PRO A 53 -9.02 -16.26 -2.20
C PRO A 53 -9.98 -16.12 -1.00
N VAL A 54 -9.99 -14.93 -0.38
CA VAL A 54 -10.88 -14.59 0.74
C VAL A 54 -11.63 -13.30 0.37
N VAL A 55 -12.94 -13.40 0.19
CA VAL A 55 -13.79 -12.22 -0.06
C VAL A 55 -13.94 -11.44 1.24
N ALA A 56 -13.44 -10.20 1.27
CA ALA A 56 -13.41 -9.38 2.48
C ALA A 56 -13.40 -7.88 2.16
N ASP A 57 -14.04 -7.09 2.98
CA ASP A 57 -13.88 -5.64 3.04
C ASP A 57 -12.93 -5.26 4.18
N VAL A 58 -11.71 -4.88 3.84
CA VAL A 58 -10.68 -4.53 4.82
C VAL A 58 -11.00 -3.27 5.65
N SER A 59 -12.05 -2.53 5.31
CA SER A 59 -12.56 -1.44 6.13
C SER A 59 -13.40 -1.94 7.32
N ARG A 60 -13.65 -3.24 7.42
CA ARG A 60 -14.35 -3.92 8.51
C ARG A 60 -13.38 -4.79 9.27
N ARG A 61 -13.28 -4.57 10.57
CA ARG A 61 -12.34 -5.29 11.45
C ARG A 61 -12.58 -6.80 11.43
N GLU A 62 -13.84 -7.20 11.43
CA GLU A 62 -14.24 -8.62 11.45
C GLU A 62 -13.79 -9.34 10.17
N ASP A 63 -13.86 -8.65 9.04
CA ASP A 63 -13.41 -9.20 7.76
C ASP A 63 -11.88 -9.38 7.73
N VAL A 64 -11.14 -8.43 8.30
CA VAL A 64 -9.67 -8.54 8.41
C VAL A 64 -9.28 -9.71 9.32
N GLN A 65 -10.00 -9.91 10.44
CA GLN A 65 -9.77 -11.09 11.30
C GLN A 65 -10.05 -12.40 10.54
N ARG A 66 -11.15 -12.46 9.77
CA ARG A 66 -11.45 -13.64 8.94
C ARG A 66 -10.35 -13.96 7.91
N ILE A 67 -9.67 -12.94 7.35
CA ILE A 67 -8.52 -13.18 6.45
C ILE A 67 -7.40 -13.91 7.20
N LEU A 68 -7.06 -13.44 8.40
CA LEU A 68 -6.03 -14.10 9.23
C LEU A 68 -6.43 -15.52 9.61
N ASP A 69 -7.66 -15.70 10.10
CA ASP A 69 -8.16 -17.00 10.52
C ASP A 69 -8.14 -18.01 9.37
N ALA A 70 -8.56 -17.60 8.18
CA ALA A 70 -8.51 -18.43 6.98
C ALA A 70 -7.07 -18.80 6.57
N ALA A 71 -6.12 -17.84 6.68
CA ALA A 71 -4.72 -18.09 6.42
C ALA A 71 -4.13 -19.12 7.39
N LEU A 72 -4.39 -18.95 8.68
CA LEU A 72 -3.92 -19.86 9.73
C LEU A 72 -4.56 -21.25 9.63
N ALA A 73 -5.87 -21.34 9.36
CA ALA A 73 -6.56 -22.59 9.17
C ALA A 73 -6.03 -23.40 7.97
N ARG A 74 -5.68 -22.71 6.86
CA ARG A 74 -5.24 -23.34 5.62
C ARG A 74 -3.75 -23.68 5.60
N PHE A 75 -2.91 -22.80 6.17
CA PHE A 75 -1.46 -22.88 6.02
C PHE A 75 -0.69 -22.97 7.35
N GLY A 76 -1.37 -22.83 8.49
CA GLY A 76 -0.79 -22.95 9.83
C GLY A 76 0.03 -21.73 10.27
N GLN A 77 0.35 -20.81 9.36
CA GLN A 77 1.16 -19.62 9.63
C GLN A 77 0.90 -18.49 8.66
N VAL A 78 1.36 -17.30 9.01
CA VAL A 78 1.57 -16.16 8.14
C VAL A 78 3.00 -15.66 8.34
N ASP A 79 3.72 -15.37 7.26
CA ASP A 79 5.09 -14.83 7.31
C ASP A 79 5.13 -13.36 6.89
N VAL A 80 4.25 -12.96 5.96
CA VAL A 80 4.17 -11.59 5.45
C VAL A 80 2.72 -11.15 5.35
N TRP A 81 2.45 -9.94 5.83
CA TRP A 81 1.15 -9.28 5.69
C TRP A 81 1.30 -7.98 4.91
N VAL A 82 0.67 -7.89 3.73
CA VAL A 82 0.74 -6.73 2.84
C VAL A 82 -0.59 -5.98 2.87
N ASN A 83 -0.61 -4.84 3.55
CA ASN A 83 -1.70 -3.87 3.51
C ASN A 83 -1.58 -3.06 2.22
N ASN A 84 -2.12 -3.59 1.11
CA ASN A 84 -2.08 -2.96 -0.20
C ASN A 84 -3.42 -2.34 -0.61
N ALA A 85 -4.54 -2.76 -0.03
CA ALA A 85 -5.84 -2.17 -0.33
C ALA A 85 -5.84 -0.65 -0.09
N GLY A 86 -6.41 0.10 -1.02
CA GLY A 86 -6.49 1.55 -0.93
C GLY A 86 -7.41 2.13 -2.00
N ARG A 87 -7.77 3.41 -1.84
CA ARG A 87 -8.60 4.16 -2.78
C ARG A 87 -8.12 5.60 -2.88
N GLY A 88 -8.15 6.17 -4.07
CA GLY A 88 -7.87 7.59 -4.31
C GLY A 88 -9.13 8.46 -4.21
N ILE A 89 -8.91 9.77 -4.22
CA ILE A 89 -9.94 10.79 -4.37
C ILE A 89 -9.49 11.82 -5.39
N SER A 90 -10.42 12.49 -6.07
CA SER A 90 -10.16 13.59 -7.00
C SER A 90 -11.03 14.79 -6.63
N LYS A 91 -10.69 15.41 -5.48
CA LYS A 91 -11.31 16.64 -4.97
C LYS A 91 -10.25 17.54 -4.36
N LEU A 92 -10.39 18.84 -4.54
CA LEU A 92 -9.60 19.86 -3.83
C LEU A 92 -10.00 19.90 -2.35
N VAL A 93 -9.13 20.39 -1.47
CA VAL A 93 -9.42 20.53 -0.03
C VAL A 93 -10.69 21.32 0.22
N SER A 94 -10.91 22.42 -0.54
CA SER A 94 -12.12 23.25 -0.45
C SER A 94 -13.43 22.57 -0.89
N GLN A 95 -13.34 21.38 -1.49
CA GLN A 95 -14.48 20.61 -2.01
C GLN A 95 -14.76 19.33 -1.22
N LEU A 96 -13.92 19.05 -0.20
CA LEU A 96 -14.10 17.86 0.62
C LEU A 96 -15.32 17.99 1.51
N THR A 97 -16.07 16.89 1.62
CA THR A 97 -17.04 16.70 2.69
C THR A 97 -16.43 15.87 3.81
N ASP A 98 -17.08 15.83 4.98
CA ASP A 98 -16.65 14.97 6.09
C ASP A 98 -16.64 13.50 5.67
N GLU A 99 -17.64 13.07 4.89
CA GLU A 99 -17.73 11.70 4.38
C GLU A 99 -16.59 11.35 3.43
N ASP A 100 -16.16 12.28 2.58
CA ASP A 100 -15.01 12.11 1.69
C ASP A 100 -13.72 11.86 2.50
N PHE A 101 -13.51 12.70 3.52
CA PHE A 101 -12.35 12.61 4.39
C PHE A 101 -12.36 11.31 5.20
N ASP A 102 -13.49 10.99 5.83
CA ASP A 102 -13.69 9.77 6.61
C ASP A 102 -13.49 8.51 5.77
N GLU A 103 -14.01 8.49 4.53
CA GLU A 103 -13.79 7.39 3.60
C GLU A 103 -12.31 7.20 3.28
N MET A 104 -11.55 8.28 3.03
CA MET A 104 -10.12 8.18 2.76
C MET A 104 -9.35 7.66 3.98
N MET A 105 -9.68 8.11 5.18
CA MET A 105 -9.09 7.61 6.42
C MET A 105 -9.47 6.16 6.68
N ARG A 106 -10.73 5.80 6.45
CA ARG A 106 -11.26 4.44 6.67
C ARG A 106 -10.57 3.42 5.77
N VAL A 107 -10.46 3.72 4.47
CA VAL A 107 -9.94 2.76 3.48
C VAL A 107 -8.42 2.73 3.45
N ASN A 108 -7.73 3.87 3.64
CA ASN A 108 -6.27 3.92 3.47
C ASN A 108 -5.48 3.84 4.79
N VAL A 109 -6.11 4.11 5.94
CA VAL A 109 -5.44 4.13 7.25
C VAL A 109 -6.00 3.05 8.17
N LYS A 110 -7.32 3.09 8.47
CA LYS A 110 -7.92 2.13 9.41
C LYS A 110 -7.82 0.69 8.90
N SER A 111 -7.95 0.46 7.58
CA SER A 111 -7.77 -0.88 7.00
C SER A 111 -6.39 -1.47 7.29
N ALA A 112 -5.34 -0.66 7.14
CA ALA A 112 -3.98 -1.08 7.44
C ALA A 112 -3.77 -1.27 8.96
N LEU A 113 -4.34 -0.38 9.79
CA LEU A 113 -4.32 -0.54 11.24
C LEU A 113 -4.99 -1.85 11.68
N TYR A 114 -6.12 -2.22 11.07
CA TYR A 114 -6.78 -3.49 11.36
C TYR A 114 -5.91 -4.69 10.97
N GLY A 115 -5.26 -4.63 9.80
CA GLY A 115 -4.30 -5.66 9.37
C GLY A 115 -3.12 -5.81 10.32
N ILE A 116 -2.53 -4.69 10.74
CA ILE A 116 -1.47 -4.65 11.74
C ILE A 116 -1.94 -5.31 13.06
N GLN A 117 -3.05 -4.87 13.60
CA GLN A 117 -3.56 -5.35 14.89
C GLN A 117 -4.01 -6.82 14.85
N ALA A 118 -4.48 -7.30 13.71
CA ALA A 118 -4.84 -8.69 13.54
C ALA A 118 -3.59 -9.60 13.52
N VAL A 119 -2.57 -9.27 12.70
CA VAL A 119 -1.44 -10.17 12.47
C VAL A 119 -0.33 -10.04 13.53
N LEU A 120 -0.21 -8.89 14.19
CA LEU A 120 0.89 -8.61 15.12
C LEU A 120 0.99 -9.62 16.29
N PRO A 121 -0.09 -10.03 16.97
CA PRO A 121 0.00 -11.06 18.01
C PRO A 121 0.56 -12.39 17.49
N HIS A 122 0.21 -12.78 16.27
CA HIS A 122 0.75 -13.98 15.63
C HIS A 122 2.25 -13.84 15.35
N PHE A 123 2.72 -12.70 14.86
CA PHE A 123 4.14 -12.45 14.64
C PHE A 123 4.92 -12.38 15.96
N GLN A 124 4.35 -11.75 17.00
CA GLN A 124 4.96 -11.68 18.33
C GLN A 124 5.12 -13.06 18.98
N SER A 125 4.12 -13.95 18.84
CA SER A 125 4.21 -15.32 19.37
C SER A 125 5.27 -16.16 18.66
N ARG A 126 5.57 -15.85 17.37
CA ARG A 126 6.60 -16.52 16.56
C ARG A 126 7.96 -15.83 16.67
N GLY A 127 8.04 -14.63 17.24
CA GLY A 127 9.24 -13.80 17.28
C GLY A 127 9.68 -13.25 15.92
N ARG A 128 8.91 -13.46 14.85
CA ARG A 128 9.27 -13.04 13.48
C ARG A 128 8.04 -12.80 12.61
N GLY A 129 8.20 -11.94 11.60
CA GLY A 129 7.18 -11.63 10.62
C GLY A 129 7.52 -10.38 9.83
N HIS A 130 6.74 -10.06 8.79
CA HIS A 130 6.94 -8.85 8.00
C HIS A 130 5.61 -8.18 7.68
N ILE A 131 5.42 -6.95 8.15
CA ILE A 131 4.28 -6.09 7.81
C ILE A 131 4.73 -5.09 6.76
N ILE A 132 4.02 -5.04 5.64
CA ILE A 132 4.27 -4.08 4.56
C ILE A 132 3.03 -3.21 4.37
N ASN A 133 3.16 -1.90 4.56
CA ASN A 133 2.11 -0.94 4.29
C ASN A 133 2.39 -0.25 2.94
N VAL A 134 1.54 -0.50 1.95
CA VAL A 134 1.61 0.17 0.66
C VAL A 134 1.04 1.58 0.79
N SER A 135 1.95 2.53 0.88
CA SER A 135 1.67 3.95 0.95
C SER A 135 1.67 4.59 -0.46
N SER A 136 2.35 5.72 -0.60
CA SER A 136 2.51 6.44 -1.87
C SER A 136 3.63 7.47 -1.71
N MET A 137 4.24 7.88 -2.84
CA MET A 137 5.00 9.13 -2.94
C MET A 137 4.23 10.33 -2.37
N LEU A 138 2.92 10.37 -2.64
CA LEU A 138 2.02 11.41 -2.14
C LEU A 138 1.79 11.37 -0.61
N GLY A 139 2.27 10.33 0.06
CA GLY A 139 2.38 10.28 1.52
C GLY A 139 3.64 10.95 2.06
N ARG A 140 4.51 11.45 1.21
CA ARG A 140 5.70 12.25 1.56
C ARG A 140 5.60 13.68 1.04
N VAL A 141 5.12 13.87 -0.18
CA VAL A 141 5.05 15.16 -0.86
C VAL A 141 3.68 15.33 -1.52
N PRO A 142 2.95 16.46 -1.29
CA PRO A 142 1.57 16.63 -1.75
C PRO A 142 1.50 17.23 -3.16
N TYR A 143 2.25 16.70 -4.13
CA TYR A 143 2.36 17.28 -5.49
C TYR A 143 1.07 17.32 -6.31
N VAL A 144 0.03 16.62 -5.91
CA VAL A 144 -1.22 16.52 -6.68
C VAL A 144 -2.38 17.04 -5.83
N PRO A 145 -2.74 18.34 -5.93
CA PRO A 145 -3.74 18.98 -5.05
C PRO A 145 -5.10 18.28 -5.02
N VAL A 146 -5.58 17.75 -6.16
CA VAL A 146 -6.85 17.02 -6.23
C VAL A 146 -6.83 15.66 -5.49
N ARG A 147 -5.65 15.18 -5.09
CA ARG A 147 -5.51 13.99 -4.23
C ARG A 147 -5.55 14.33 -2.73
N SER A 148 -6.12 15.43 -2.35
CA SER A 148 -6.12 16.10 -1.06
C SER A 148 -6.22 15.17 0.17
N ALA A 149 -7.37 14.58 0.44
CA ALA A 149 -7.57 13.68 1.58
C ALA A 149 -6.80 12.35 1.43
N TYR A 150 -6.50 11.91 0.20
CA TYR A 150 -5.60 10.78 -0.03
C TYR A 150 -4.17 11.07 0.42
N ASN A 151 -3.65 12.27 0.08
CA ASN A 151 -2.31 12.71 0.53
C ASN A 151 -2.25 12.69 2.06
N ALA A 152 -3.25 13.27 2.73
CA ALA A 152 -3.35 13.28 4.20
C ALA A 152 -3.38 11.85 4.78
N ALA A 153 -4.21 10.97 4.21
CA ALA A 153 -4.30 9.58 4.65
C ALA A 153 -2.98 8.81 4.50
N LYS A 154 -2.24 9.02 3.39
CA LYS A 154 -0.95 8.35 3.18
C LYS A 154 0.16 8.93 4.06
N HIS A 155 0.13 10.21 4.42
CA HIS A 155 1.00 10.78 5.46
C HIS A 155 0.71 10.14 6.83
N ALA A 156 -0.56 10.02 7.21
CA ALA A 156 -0.97 9.36 8.45
C ALA A 156 -0.51 7.89 8.49
N LEU A 157 -0.66 7.15 7.40
CA LEU A 157 -0.20 5.76 7.30
C LEU A 157 1.32 5.65 7.47
N ASN A 158 2.09 6.58 6.88
CA ASN A 158 3.54 6.60 7.03
C ASN A 158 3.96 6.82 8.49
N ALA A 159 3.30 7.75 9.20
CA ALA A 159 3.56 8.01 10.61
C ALA A 159 3.26 6.79 11.48
N LEU A 160 2.10 6.14 11.31
CA LEU A 160 1.75 4.91 12.02
C LEU A 160 2.75 3.78 11.75
N THR A 161 3.18 3.62 10.48
CA THR A 161 4.16 2.60 10.10
C THR A 161 5.52 2.82 10.78
N ALA A 162 5.97 4.08 10.83
CA ALA A 162 7.22 4.45 11.48
C ALA A 162 7.15 4.25 13.02
N ASN A 163 6.02 4.60 13.64
CA ASN A 163 5.81 4.39 15.07
C ASN A 163 5.81 2.90 15.43
N LEU A 164 5.09 2.06 14.67
CA LEU A 164 5.09 0.61 14.89
C LEU A 164 6.51 0.02 14.79
N ARG A 165 7.31 0.48 13.82
CA ARG A 165 8.70 0.05 13.66
C ARG A 165 9.56 0.38 14.88
N GLN A 166 9.35 1.57 15.48
CA GLN A 166 10.05 1.96 16.70
C GLN A 166 9.57 1.16 17.91
N GLU A 167 8.27 0.94 18.05
CA GLU A 167 7.66 0.14 19.11
C GLU A 167 8.22 -1.29 19.17
N LEU A 168 8.47 -1.90 18.00
CA LEU A 168 8.92 -3.30 17.92
C LEU A 168 10.44 -3.47 18.02
N ARG A 169 11.22 -2.41 17.81
CA ARG A 169 12.67 -2.47 17.57
C ARG A 169 13.45 -3.27 18.61
N GLU A 170 13.18 -3.06 19.88
CA GLU A 170 13.95 -3.68 20.96
C GLU A 170 13.44 -5.08 21.29
N ARG A 171 12.13 -5.24 21.38
CA ARG A 171 11.53 -6.48 21.87
C ARG A 171 11.34 -7.54 20.78
N TYR A 172 11.18 -7.11 19.52
CA TYR A 172 10.89 -8.00 18.39
C TYR A 172 11.70 -7.60 17.14
N PRO A 173 13.06 -7.70 17.19
CA PRO A 173 13.93 -7.22 16.09
C PRO A 173 13.71 -7.94 14.77
N ASP A 174 13.20 -9.17 14.78
CA ASP A 174 12.91 -9.96 13.57
C ASP A 174 11.47 -9.78 13.06
N ILE A 175 10.67 -8.88 13.67
CA ILE A 175 9.42 -8.42 13.09
C ILE A 175 9.70 -7.14 12.30
N HIS A 176 9.77 -7.30 10.98
CA HIS A 176 10.05 -6.20 10.07
C HIS A 176 8.79 -5.40 9.75
N VAL A 177 8.95 -4.08 9.60
CA VAL A 177 7.85 -3.18 9.22
C VAL A 177 8.33 -2.25 8.12
N THR A 178 7.72 -2.34 6.93
CA THR A 178 8.10 -1.57 5.76
C THR A 178 7.00 -0.60 5.34
N THR A 179 7.39 0.64 5.04
CA THR A 179 6.61 1.57 4.23
C THR A 179 7.02 1.41 2.77
N PHE A 180 6.11 0.99 1.90
CA PHE A 180 6.34 0.94 0.47
C PHE A 180 5.72 2.15 -0.22
N LEU A 181 6.47 2.88 -1.02
CA LEU A 181 6.15 4.21 -1.54
C LEU A 181 6.18 4.21 -3.09
N PRO A 182 5.13 3.69 -3.75
CA PRO A 182 5.03 3.77 -5.21
C PRO A 182 4.73 5.20 -5.67
N GLY A 183 5.19 5.52 -6.87
CA GLY A 183 4.72 6.68 -7.63
C GLY A 183 3.42 6.37 -8.37
N VAL A 184 3.27 6.94 -9.58
CA VAL A 184 2.14 6.61 -10.45
C VAL A 184 2.36 5.22 -11.06
N VAL A 185 1.37 4.33 -10.87
CA VAL A 185 1.37 2.98 -11.43
C VAL A 185 0.21 2.83 -12.42
N ALA A 186 0.45 2.21 -13.55
CA ALA A 186 -0.50 2.03 -14.66
C ALA A 186 -1.63 1.05 -14.28
N THR A 187 -2.62 1.53 -13.55
CA THR A 187 -3.76 0.78 -13.00
C THR A 187 -5.05 1.56 -13.16
N ASP A 188 -6.17 0.92 -12.81
CA ASP A 188 -7.49 1.59 -12.71
C ASP A 188 -7.63 2.48 -11.46
N PHE A 189 -6.57 2.68 -10.67
CA PHE A 189 -6.63 3.43 -9.40
C PHE A 189 -7.14 4.86 -9.61
N GLY A 190 -6.70 5.53 -10.68
CA GLY A 190 -7.14 6.89 -11.00
C GLY A 190 -8.61 6.96 -11.35
N VAL A 191 -9.10 6.11 -12.25
CA VAL A 191 -10.52 6.09 -12.68
C VAL A 191 -11.45 5.61 -11.57
N ASN A 192 -10.99 4.76 -10.67
CA ASN A 192 -11.74 4.26 -9.52
C ASN A 192 -11.66 5.18 -8.28
N ALA A 193 -10.99 6.33 -8.40
CA ALA A 193 -10.95 7.31 -7.31
C ALA A 193 -12.33 7.88 -7.02
N LEU A 194 -12.58 8.25 -5.77
CA LEU A 194 -13.80 8.98 -5.38
C LEU A 194 -13.82 10.33 -6.13
N GLY A 195 -14.92 10.64 -6.81
CA GLY A 195 -15.00 11.77 -7.73
C GLY A 195 -14.42 11.50 -9.13
N GLY A 196 -14.03 10.24 -9.44
CA GLY A 196 -13.41 9.87 -10.71
C GLY A 196 -11.95 10.28 -10.79
N GLY A 197 -11.37 10.29 -11.98
CA GLY A 197 -10.00 10.77 -12.20
C GLY A 197 -9.40 10.27 -13.49
N MET A 198 -8.20 10.76 -13.79
CA MET A 198 -7.46 10.37 -14.96
C MET A 198 -7.04 8.90 -14.89
N ASP A 199 -7.13 8.22 -16.02
CA ASP A 199 -6.59 6.87 -16.18
C ASP A 199 -5.07 6.88 -15.98
N SER A 200 -4.61 6.21 -14.91
CA SER A 200 -3.18 6.20 -14.58
C SER A 200 -2.30 5.60 -15.68
N ARG A 201 -2.86 4.76 -16.55
CA ARG A 201 -2.15 4.18 -17.72
C ARG A 201 -1.79 5.22 -18.78
N LYS A 202 -2.51 6.36 -18.81
CA LYS A 202 -2.29 7.47 -19.74
C LYS A 202 -1.33 8.53 -19.21
N ILE A 203 -0.84 8.37 -17.98
CA ILE A 203 0.10 9.33 -17.38
C ILE A 203 1.51 9.00 -17.86
N PRO A 204 2.22 9.94 -18.50
CA PRO A 204 3.60 9.73 -18.94
C PRO A 204 4.51 9.34 -17.76
N GLY A 205 5.34 8.33 -17.95
CA GLY A 205 6.24 7.84 -16.91
C GLY A 205 5.59 6.96 -15.84
N ALA A 206 4.29 6.63 -15.96
CA ALA A 206 3.66 5.65 -15.08
C ALA A 206 4.42 4.32 -15.10
N GLN A 207 4.66 3.75 -13.91
CA GLN A 207 5.28 2.44 -13.76
C GLN A 207 4.32 1.33 -14.20
N SER A 208 4.85 0.23 -14.74
CA SER A 208 4.03 -0.97 -14.91
C SER A 208 3.70 -1.60 -13.54
N VAL A 209 2.65 -2.39 -13.48
CA VAL A 209 2.29 -3.13 -12.26
C VAL A 209 3.34 -4.19 -11.96
N GLU A 210 3.95 -4.80 -12.97
CA GLU A 210 5.01 -5.81 -12.88
C GLU A 210 6.30 -5.21 -12.30
N GLU A 211 6.73 -4.05 -12.79
CA GLU A 211 7.88 -3.31 -12.26
C GLU A 211 7.68 -3.04 -10.77
N THR A 212 6.53 -2.47 -10.40
CA THR A 212 6.21 -2.09 -9.02
C THR A 212 6.10 -3.32 -8.10
N ALA A 213 5.44 -4.38 -8.56
CA ALA A 213 5.30 -5.63 -7.82
C ALA A 213 6.64 -6.37 -7.68
N GLY A 214 7.53 -6.26 -8.67
CA GLY A 214 8.89 -6.81 -8.61
C GLY A 214 9.71 -6.18 -7.48
N VAL A 215 9.64 -4.86 -7.32
CA VAL A 215 10.30 -4.16 -6.19
C VAL A 215 9.68 -4.60 -4.85
N LEU A 216 8.35 -4.76 -4.80
CA LEU A 216 7.66 -5.18 -3.59
C LEU A 216 8.00 -6.64 -3.22
N LEU A 217 8.16 -7.52 -4.20
CA LEU A 217 8.64 -8.89 -4.00
C LEU A 217 10.07 -8.90 -3.42
N ASP A 218 10.97 -8.07 -3.96
CA ASP A 218 12.32 -7.88 -3.42
C ASP A 218 12.32 -7.40 -1.96
N VAL A 219 11.38 -6.53 -1.59
CA VAL A 219 11.17 -6.08 -0.20
C VAL A 219 10.76 -7.24 0.71
N ILE A 220 9.95 -8.18 0.23
CA ILE A 220 9.58 -9.38 1.00
C ILE A 220 10.79 -10.28 1.24
N GLU A 221 11.68 -10.41 0.25
CA GLU A 221 12.89 -11.22 0.36
C GLU A 221 13.99 -10.53 1.19
N ARG A 222 14.08 -9.19 1.09
CA ARG A 222 15.10 -8.35 1.74
C ARG A 222 14.42 -7.16 2.43
N PRO A 223 13.93 -7.33 3.67
CA PRO A 223 13.19 -6.31 4.39
C PRO A 223 14.00 -5.02 4.57
N ARG A 224 13.37 -3.88 4.28
CA ARG A 224 13.92 -2.53 4.45
C ARG A 224 12.83 -1.61 5.00
N PRO A 225 13.18 -0.61 5.84
CA PRO A 225 12.18 0.20 6.54
C PRO A 225 11.33 1.08 5.62
N ASP A 226 11.95 1.77 4.65
CA ASP A 226 11.29 2.63 3.68
C ASP A 226 11.80 2.32 2.28
N VAL A 227 10.88 2.02 1.34
CA VAL A 227 11.24 1.63 -0.02
C VAL A 227 10.40 2.41 -1.03
N TYR A 228 11.06 3.18 -1.86
CA TYR A 228 10.48 3.81 -3.03
C TYR A 228 10.50 2.83 -4.21
N SER A 229 9.45 2.80 -5.00
CA SER A 229 9.38 1.89 -6.16
C SER A 229 10.38 2.25 -7.28
N ARG A 230 10.89 3.48 -7.27
CA ARG A 230 12.03 3.95 -8.08
C ARG A 230 12.98 4.80 -7.25
N PRO A 231 14.30 4.72 -7.46
CA PRO A 231 15.28 5.49 -6.68
C PRO A 231 15.10 7.02 -6.77
N GLU A 232 14.70 7.55 -7.94
CA GLU A 232 14.49 8.97 -8.17
C GLU A 232 13.38 9.58 -7.30
N TYR A 233 12.41 8.79 -6.84
CA TYR A 233 11.36 9.29 -5.94
C TYR A 233 11.91 9.72 -4.59
N ARG A 234 12.92 9.01 -4.08
CA ARG A 234 13.60 9.43 -2.85
C ARG A 234 14.29 10.78 -3.04
N GLN A 235 14.92 11.00 -4.19
CA GLN A 235 15.58 12.27 -4.49
C GLN A 235 14.58 13.42 -4.60
N GLN A 236 13.42 13.18 -5.23
CA GLN A 236 12.33 14.17 -5.30
C GLN A 236 11.84 14.58 -3.90
N VAL A 237 11.67 13.61 -2.98
CA VAL A 237 11.29 13.90 -1.58
C VAL A 237 12.35 14.71 -0.87
N ILE A 238 13.63 14.37 -1.03
CA ILE A 238 14.74 15.14 -0.44
C ILE A 238 14.75 16.58 -0.99
N ALA A 239 14.60 16.74 -2.31
CA ALA A 239 14.58 18.05 -2.96
C ALA A 239 13.40 18.90 -2.48
N TYR A 240 12.22 18.29 -2.27
CA TYR A 240 11.05 18.99 -1.73
C TYR A 240 11.35 19.59 -0.35
N TYR A 241 11.84 18.78 0.59
CA TYR A 241 12.10 19.24 1.96
C TYR A 241 13.38 20.09 2.11
N ALA A 242 14.28 20.05 1.12
CA ALA A 242 15.46 20.92 1.08
C ALA A 242 15.17 22.31 0.48
N SER A 243 13.98 22.52 -0.10
CA SER A 243 13.60 23.81 -0.67
C SER A 243 13.30 24.81 0.43
N GLU A 244 13.91 25.99 0.38
CA GLU A 244 13.60 27.13 1.26
C GLU A 244 12.22 27.73 0.96
N ASP A 245 11.77 27.64 -0.30
CA ASP A 245 10.45 28.07 -0.74
C ASP A 245 9.68 26.87 -1.32
N LEU A 246 8.74 26.34 -0.54
CA LEU A 246 7.91 25.20 -0.94
C LEU A 246 6.98 25.50 -2.12
N ALA A 247 6.69 26.78 -2.42
CA ALA A 247 5.91 27.12 -3.61
C ALA A 247 6.59 26.68 -4.89
N ILE A 248 7.93 26.62 -4.94
CA ILE A 248 8.69 26.16 -6.10
C ILE A 248 8.42 24.69 -6.43
N PRO A 249 8.69 23.73 -5.53
CA PRO A 249 8.39 22.31 -5.80
C PRO A 249 6.90 22.00 -5.89
N GLU A 250 6.02 22.85 -5.36
CA GLU A 250 4.56 22.71 -5.47
C GLU A 250 4.00 23.31 -6.77
N GLY A 251 4.87 23.75 -7.70
CA GLY A 251 4.49 24.29 -9.01
C GLY A 251 4.19 25.79 -8.99
N GLY A 252 4.62 26.50 -7.94
CA GLY A 252 4.60 27.96 -7.87
C GLY A 252 5.64 28.60 -8.79
N ALA A 253 5.40 29.85 -9.23
CA ALA A 253 6.41 30.64 -9.93
C ALA A 253 7.50 31.04 -8.94
N PRO A 254 8.79 31.05 -9.37
CA PRO A 254 9.88 31.55 -8.52
C PRO A 254 9.61 32.96 -7.99
N PRO A 255 10.08 33.29 -6.77
CA PRO A 255 9.93 34.63 -6.23
C PRO A 255 10.46 35.68 -7.22
N GLY A 256 9.67 36.69 -7.51
CA GLY A 256 10.03 37.77 -8.46
C GLY A 256 9.53 37.58 -9.90
N THR A 257 8.88 36.43 -10.24
CA THR A 257 8.31 36.21 -11.59
C THR A 257 6.82 36.53 -11.68
N ARG A 258 6.17 37.00 -10.60
CA ARG A 258 4.79 37.49 -10.67
C ARG A 258 4.75 38.67 -11.64
N ARG A 259 4.15 38.48 -12.81
CA ARG A 259 3.81 39.60 -13.70
C ARG A 259 2.88 40.56 -12.96
N PRO A 260 3.08 41.88 -13.11
CA PRO A 260 2.23 42.91 -12.49
C PRO A 260 0.77 42.77 -12.90
#